data_48fa6f608f530aa756a556d27f42f1e1
#
_entry.id   48fa6f608f530aa756a556d27f42f1e1
#
_cell.length_a   1.000
_cell.length_b   1.000
_cell.length_c   1.000
_cell.angle_alpha   90.00
_cell.angle_beta   90.00
_cell.angle_gamma   90.00
#
_symmetry.space_group_name_H-M   'P 1'
#
loop_
_entity.id
_entity.type
_entity.pdbx_description
1 polymer ?
#
loop_
_entity_poly.entity_id
_entity_poly.type
_entity_poly.pdbx_seq_one_letter_code
_entity_poly.pdbx_strand_id
1 'polypeptide(L)'
;MGMHTRHGYSSSQILVSDEFKENVTSIANADSDVQDLLNQGYNVTSVTPILQSTIDGNGYLTTKASTAILTLTKEDTNNIGRAQVIVNIDEAAVTKIYIETKTLIEK
;
A
#
# COMPACT_ATOMS: atom_id res chain seq x y z
N MET A 1 29.24 -10.96 10.46
CA MET A 1 28.81 -10.61 10.46
C MET A 1 28.16 -9.99 10.39
N GLY A 2 28.03 -10.13 10.46
CA GLY A 2 27.34 -9.50 10.44
C GLY A 2 26.60 -9.09 10.52
N MET A 3 26.54 -8.92 10.49
CA MET A 3 25.90 -8.39 10.57
C MET A 3 25.19 -7.93 10.56
N HIS A 4 25.11 -7.90 10.51
CA HIS A 4 24.44 -7.37 10.57
C HIS A 4 23.66 -6.87 10.66
N THR A 5 23.49 -6.86 10.63
CA THR A 5 22.89 -6.26 10.74
C THR A 5 22.09 -5.99 10.99
N ARG A 6 21.84 -6.03 10.98
CA ARG A 6 21.19 -5.68 11.25
C ARG A 6 20.40 -5.26 11.58
N HIS A 7 20.25 -5.20 11.59
CA HIS A 7 19.59 -4.70 11.92
C HIS A 7 18.82 -4.31 12.32
N GLY A 8 18.59 -4.45 12.24
CA GLY A 8 17.93 -4.06 12.70
C GLY A 8 17.23 -3.26 13.02
N TYR A 9 17.05 -2.76 13.11
CA TYR A 9 16.62 -1.94 13.45
C TYR A 9 15.79 -1.16 13.67
N SER A 10 15.76 -0.87 13.18
CA SER A 10 15.07 0.17 13.88
C SER A 10 13.73 -0.32 14.42
N SER A 11 13.62 -0.43 15.66
CA SER A 11 12.45 -1.00 16.32
C SER A 11 11.21 -0.12 16.18
N SER A 12 11.38 1.17 15.89
CA SER A 12 10.25 2.08 15.77
C SER A 12 9.64 2.10 14.36
N GLN A 13 10.31 1.49 13.42
CA GLN A 13 9.82 1.43 12.06
C GLN A 13 9.22 0.07 11.79
N ILE A 14 8.07 0.09 11.14
CA ILE A 14 7.44 -1.13 10.71
C ILE A 14 7.91 -1.41 9.30
N LEU A 15 8.62 -2.50 9.17
CA LEU A 15 9.10 -2.93 7.87
C LEU A 15 7.99 -3.71 7.16
N VAL A 16 7.74 -3.31 5.94
CA VAL A 16 6.75 -4.01 5.12
C VAL A 16 7.46 -5.19 4.49
N SER A 17 7.09 -6.39 4.91
CA SER A 17 7.69 -7.61 4.38
C SER A 17 7.27 -7.84 2.94
N ASP A 18 8.07 -8.63 2.22
CA ASP A 18 7.72 -8.99 0.85
C ASP A 18 6.44 -9.79 0.80
N GLU A 19 6.19 -10.64 1.78
CA GLU A 19 4.96 -11.41 1.86
C GLU A 19 3.74 -10.50 2.01
N PHE A 20 3.86 -9.46 2.83
CA PHE A 20 2.78 -8.50 3.01
C PHE A 20 2.49 -7.79 1.71
N LYS A 21 3.54 -7.30 1.03
CA LYS A 21 3.37 -6.62 -0.25
C LYS A 21 2.74 -7.52 -1.30
N GLU A 22 3.18 -8.77 -1.38
CA GLU A 22 2.63 -9.74 -2.32
C GLU A 22 1.17 -10.02 -2.03
N ASN A 23 0.82 -10.16 -0.75
CA ASN A 23 -0.55 -10.42 -0.36
C ASN A 23 -1.46 -9.26 -0.74
N VAL A 24 -1.06 -8.04 -0.40
CA VAL A 24 -1.84 -6.84 -0.72
C VAL A 24 -1.96 -6.67 -2.24
N THR A 25 -0.86 -6.85 -2.95
CA THR A 25 -0.85 -6.74 -4.41
C THR A 25 -1.75 -7.79 -5.06
N SER A 26 -1.71 -9.00 -4.53
CA SER A 26 -2.55 -10.10 -5.04
C SER A 26 -4.04 -9.80 -4.85
N ILE A 27 -4.41 -9.27 -3.68
CA ILE A 27 -5.79 -8.88 -3.42
C ILE A 27 -6.22 -7.77 -4.39
N ALA A 28 -5.36 -6.77 -4.57
CA ALA A 28 -5.66 -5.66 -5.46
C ALA A 28 -5.78 -6.13 -6.92
N ASN A 29 -4.89 -7.01 -7.35
CA ASN A 29 -4.91 -7.51 -8.74
C ASN A 29 -6.15 -8.32 -9.07
N ALA A 30 -6.84 -8.85 -8.07
CA ALA A 30 -8.08 -9.56 -8.29
C ALA A 30 -9.26 -8.61 -8.54
N ASP A 31 -9.08 -7.31 -8.29
CA ASP A 31 -10.11 -6.32 -8.49
C ASP A 31 -10.08 -5.80 -9.91
N SER A 32 -11.25 -5.76 -10.56
CA SER A 32 -11.33 -5.36 -11.97
C SER A 32 -10.95 -3.90 -12.19
N ASP A 33 -11.28 -3.02 -11.24
CA ASP A 33 -10.95 -1.60 -11.37
C ASP A 33 -9.45 -1.39 -11.28
N VAL A 34 -8.77 -2.16 -10.43
CA VAL A 34 -7.31 -2.10 -10.33
C VAL A 34 -6.68 -2.60 -11.63
N GLN A 35 -7.21 -3.67 -12.20
CA GLN A 35 -6.73 -4.18 -13.48
C GLN A 35 -6.86 -3.14 -14.59
N ASP A 36 -7.97 -2.40 -14.60
CA ASP A 36 -8.16 -1.32 -15.56
C ASP A 36 -7.09 -0.24 -15.42
N LEU A 37 -6.74 0.12 -14.20
CA LEU A 37 -5.69 1.10 -13.96
C LEU A 37 -4.34 0.60 -14.46
N LEU A 38 -4.02 -0.66 -14.18
CA LEU A 38 -2.77 -1.24 -14.65
C LEU A 38 -2.73 -1.27 -16.19
N ASN A 39 -3.86 -1.56 -16.83
CA ASN A 39 -3.95 -1.56 -18.28
C ASN A 39 -3.79 -0.16 -18.87
N GLN A 40 -4.09 0.88 -18.09
CA GLN A 40 -3.90 2.26 -18.51
C GLN A 40 -2.47 2.75 -18.38
N GLY A 41 -1.59 1.94 -17.80
CA GLY A 41 -0.19 2.28 -17.63
C GLY A 41 0.22 2.66 -16.22
N TYR A 42 -0.68 2.51 -15.26
CA TYR A 42 -0.33 2.72 -13.85
C TYR A 42 0.56 1.59 -13.37
N ASN A 43 1.51 1.92 -12.50
CA ASN A 43 2.42 0.96 -11.90
C ASN A 43 2.39 1.07 -10.39
N VAL A 44 2.54 -0.06 -9.71
CA VAL A 44 2.61 -0.07 -8.25
C VAL A 44 3.92 0.57 -7.81
N THR A 45 3.82 1.60 -7.00
CA THR A 45 5.00 2.32 -6.49
C THR A 45 5.23 2.12 -5.00
N SER A 46 4.18 1.86 -4.25
CA SER A 46 4.35 1.58 -2.83
C SER A 46 3.16 0.83 -2.25
N VAL A 47 3.40 0.13 -1.15
CA VAL A 47 2.38 -0.52 -0.34
C VAL A 47 2.61 -0.06 1.09
N THR A 48 1.60 0.58 1.69
CA THR A 48 1.70 1.13 3.03
C THR A 48 0.66 0.49 3.94
N PRO A 49 1.07 -0.17 5.03
CA PRO A 49 0.10 -0.71 5.98
C PRO A 49 -0.53 0.41 6.80
N ILE A 50 -1.81 0.27 7.10
CA ILE A 50 -2.47 1.14 8.06
C ILE A 50 -2.61 0.33 9.34
N LEU A 51 -1.97 0.81 10.39
CA LEU A 51 -1.91 0.09 11.64
C LEU A 51 -3.00 0.58 12.58
N GLN A 52 -3.62 -0.37 13.25
CA GLN A 52 -4.58 -0.08 14.29
C GLN A 52 -4.10 -0.71 15.57
N SER A 53 -4.14 0.06 16.64
CA SER A 53 -3.76 -0.42 17.96
C SER A 53 -5.00 -0.51 18.82
N THR A 54 -5.17 -1.65 19.48
CA THR A 54 -6.28 -1.86 20.39
C THR A 54 -5.76 -2.35 21.72
N ILE A 55 -6.47 -2.00 22.78
CA ILE A 55 -6.16 -2.49 24.13
C ILE A 55 -7.29 -3.46 24.50
N ASP A 56 -6.93 -4.71 24.80
CA ASP A 56 -7.92 -5.69 25.16
C ASP A 56 -8.33 -5.53 26.64
N GLY A 57 -9.26 -6.38 27.09
CA GLY A 57 -9.77 -6.32 28.46
C GLY A 57 -8.73 -6.60 29.54
N ASN A 58 -7.57 -7.13 29.17
CA ASN A 58 -6.47 -7.40 30.10
C ASN A 58 -5.40 -6.32 30.07
N GLY A 59 -5.60 -5.28 29.26
CA GLY A 59 -4.66 -4.19 29.16
C GLY A 59 -3.51 -4.43 28.17
N TYR A 60 -3.57 -5.47 27.38
CA TYR A 60 -2.54 -5.73 26.37
C TYR A 60 -2.78 -4.90 25.13
N LEU A 61 -1.71 -4.25 24.66
CA LEU A 61 -1.75 -3.51 23.42
C LEU A 61 -1.49 -4.45 22.24
N THR A 62 -2.42 -4.47 21.31
CA THR A 62 -2.27 -5.25 20.08
C THR A 62 -2.25 -4.29 18.90
N THR A 63 -1.24 -4.43 18.06
CA THR A 63 -1.14 -3.64 16.82
C THR A 63 -1.30 -4.57 15.64
N LYS A 64 -2.22 -4.23 14.75
CA LYS A 64 -2.55 -5.06 13.62
C LYS A 64 -2.73 -4.22 12.36
N ALA A 65 -2.26 -4.73 11.24
CA ALA A 65 -2.51 -4.13 9.93
C ALA A 65 -3.66 -4.88 9.27
N SER A 66 -4.86 -4.33 9.33
CA SER A 66 -6.03 -4.92 8.67
C SER A 66 -6.37 -4.22 7.37
N THR A 67 -5.71 -3.10 7.08
CA THR A 67 -5.93 -2.30 5.89
C THR A 67 -4.57 -1.87 5.35
N ALA A 68 -4.48 -1.74 4.04
CA ALA A 68 -3.27 -1.24 3.39
C ALA A 68 -3.65 -0.29 2.27
N ILE A 69 -2.73 0.62 1.95
CA ILE A 69 -2.87 1.51 0.80
C ILE A 69 -1.85 1.08 -0.23
N LEU A 70 -2.34 0.67 -1.39
CA LEU A 70 -1.50 0.37 -2.54
C LEU A 70 -1.49 1.61 -3.41
N THR A 71 -0.32 2.18 -3.64
CA THR A 71 -0.20 3.38 -4.45
C THR A 71 0.26 3.02 -5.85
N LEU A 72 -0.49 3.50 -6.83
CA LEU A 72 -0.18 3.34 -8.25
C LEU A 72 0.11 4.71 -8.83
N THR A 73 1.10 4.79 -9.70
CA THR A 73 1.39 6.04 -10.39
C THR A 73 1.53 5.81 -11.88
N LYS A 74 1.19 6.84 -12.63
CA LYS A 74 1.33 6.87 -14.07
C LYS A 74 1.93 8.20 -14.46
N GLU A 75 3.00 8.18 -15.23
CA GLU A 75 3.59 9.39 -15.73
C GLU A 75 3.41 9.47 -17.25
N ASP A 76 2.93 10.60 -17.69
CA ASP A 76 2.80 10.94 -19.07
C ASP A 76 3.52 12.27 -19.28
N THR A 77 3.68 12.67 -20.54
CA THR A 77 4.47 13.86 -20.90
C THR A 77 4.04 15.11 -20.10
N ASN A 78 2.74 15.31 -19.95
CA ASN A 78 2.21 16.50 -19.31
C ASN A 78 1.27 16.18 -18.13
N ASN A 79 1.09 14.91 -17.82
CA ASN A 79 0.15 14.50 -16.81
C ASN A 79 0.78 13.51 -15.85
N ILE A 80 0.46 13.67 -14.57
CA ILE A 80 0.86 12.72 -13.56
C ILE A 80 -0.41 12.18 -12.91
N GLY A 81 -0.62 10.89 -13.04
CA GLY A 81 -1.75 10.22 -12.42
C GLY A 81 -1.31 9.47 -11.20
N ARG A 82 -2.12 9.50 -10.17
CA ARG A 82 -1.88 8.76 -8.93
C ARG A 82 -3.18 8.14 -8.49
N ALA A 83 -3.13 6.87 -8.12
CA ALA A 83 -4.28 6.16 -7.58
C ALA A 83 -3.88 5.55 -6.25
N GLN A 84 -4.78 5.68 -5.27
CA GLN A 84 -4.60 5.03 -3.97
C GLN A 84 -5.69 4.00 -3.83
N VAL A 85 -5.29 2.75 -3.74
CA VAL A 85 -6.21 1.62 -3.63
C VAL A 85 -6.23 1.18 -2.18
N ILE A 86 -7.40 1.27 -1.56
CA ILE A 86 -7.58 0.88 -0.17
C ILE A 86 -7.97 -0.59 -0.14
N VAL A 87 -7.11 -1.40 0.45
CA VAL A 87 -7.28 -2.85 0.50
C VAL A 87 -7.62 -3.25 1.93
N ASN A 88 -8.73 -3.94 2.09
CA ASN A 88 -9.08 -4.57 3.37
C ASN A 88 -8.48 -5.98 3.37
N ILE A 89 -7.48 -6.19 4.20
CA ILE A 89 -6.73 -7.45 4.23
C ILE A 89 -7.57 -8.57 4.81
N ASP A 90 -8.34 -8.27 5.85
CA ASP A 90 -9.16 -9.27 6.52
C ASP A 90 -10.26 -9.82 5.60
N GLU A 91 -10.80 -8.97 4.74
CA GLU A 91 -11.84 -9.37 3.79
C GLU A 91 -11.26 -9.75 2.43
N ALA A 92 -9.97 -9.55 2.24
CA ALA A 92 -9.28 -9.80 0.97
C ALA A 92 -9.99 -9.08 -0.19
N ALA A 93 -10.30 -7.81 0.01
CA ALA A 93 -11.07 -7.04 -0.97
C ALA A 93 -10.60 -5.59 -1.04
N VAL A 94 -10.74 -4.99 -2.23
CA VAL A 94 -10.55 -3.56 -2.41
C VAL A 94 -11.83 -2.86 -1.99
N THR A 95 -11.73 -1.87 -1.12
CA THR A 95 -12.89 -1.16 -0.61
C THR A 95 -13.08 0.22 -1.23
N LYS A 96 -11.99 0.88 -1.61
CA LYS A 96 -12.05 2.22 -2.20
C LYS A 96 -10.86 2.43 -3.12
N ILE A 97 -11.04 3.29 -4.12
CA ILE A 97 -9.96 3.74 -4.98
C ILE A 97 -10.10 5.24 -5.14
N TYR A 98 -9.04 5.97 -4.79
CA TYR A 98 -8.96 7.42 -4.98
C TYR A 98 -8.02 7.70 -6.16
N ILE A 99 -8.50 8.43 -7.14
CA ILE A 99 -7.71 8.77 -8.32
C ILE A 99 -7.50 10.27 -8.38
N GLU A 100 -6.25 10.67 -8.55
CA GLU A 100 -5.84 12.06 -8.63
C GLU A 100 -5.02 12.25 -9.88
N THR A 101 -5.31 13.28 -10.65
CA THR A 101 -4.54 13.59 -11.86
C THR A 101 -4.09 15.03 -11.80
N LYS A 102 -2.81 15.25 -12.05
CA LYS A 102 -2.24 16.59 -12.13
C LYS A 102 -1.72 16.85 -13.52
N THR A 103 -2.01 18.01 -14.04
CA THR A 103 -1.51 18.44 -15.34
C THR A 103 -0.34 19.40 -15.11
N LEU A 104 0.81 19.06 -15.69
CA LEU A 104 1.99 19.91 -15.61
C LEU A 104 1.90 20.97 -16.72
N ILE A 105 1.96 22.21 -16.33
CA ILE A 105 2.01 23.33 -17.28
C ILE A 105 3.34 24.03 -17.12
N GLU A 106 4.16 23.94 -18.14
CA GLU A 106 5.45 24.63 -18.14
C GLU A 106 5.28 26.02 -18.74
N LYS A 107 5.89 26.98 -18.07
CA LYS A 107 5.83 28.36 -18.52
C LYS A 107 7.21 28.91 -18.84
#